data_a50e18ba3e10d77d4db3510ba4a0472b
#
_entry.id   a50e18ba3e10d77d4db3510ba4a0472b
#
_cell.length_a   1.000
_cell.length_b   1.000
_cell.length_c   1.000
_cell.angle_alpha   90.00
_cell.angle_beta   90.00
_cell.angle_gamma   90.00
#
_symmetry.space_group_name_H-M   'P 1'
#
loop_
_entity.id
_entity.type
_entity.pdbx_description
1 polymer ?
#
loop_
_entity_poly.entity_id
_entity_poly.type
_entity_poly.pdbx_seq_one_letter_code
_entity_poly.pdbx_strand_id
1 'polypeptide(L)'
;MKQNGNGGTQTAAAVFFDRVARAILAQHAHELPDLSRIVVLLPNYHVAVPLAQHLARAAGLPALLLPQMVTLNDWAASVPLAQAITPDSCRATTLYQALRSGNWFPDADLWGIATELLGLIDELTRHRVPLPHNAADFLAQLERAYQAKRNSAMQFEARVVHELWYAMNASGELDAARAYQQRLALLAQQAKAPLIVLLTSDL
;
A
#
# COMPACT_ATOMS: atom_id res chain seq x y z
N MET A 1 34.70 14.27 -22.28
CA MET A 1 33.56 14.94 -22.93
C MET A 1 32.46 13.95 -23.16
N LYS A 2 31.54 13.80 -22.21
CA LYS A 2 30.27 13.07 -22.37
C LYS A 2 29.23 13.75 -21.47
N GLN A 3 28.61 14.80 -21.97
CA GLN A 3 27.32 15.30 -21.50
C GLN A 3 26.35 15.07 -22.65
N ASN A 4 25.35 14.23 -22.46
CA ASN A 4 24.07 14.27 -23.17
C ASN A 4 23.23 13.03 -22.77
N GLY A 5 22.57 13.12 -21.63
CA GLY A 5 21.57 12.13 -21.23
C GLY A 5 20.34 12.74 -20.52
N ASN A 6 20.47 13.97 -20.07
CA ASN A 6 19.49 14.57 -19.14
C ASN A 6 18.43 15.49 -19.81
N GLY A 7 18.62 15.88 -21.06
CA GLY A 7 17.72 16.80 -21.76
C GLY A 7 16.44 16.14 -22.30
N GLY A 8 16.52 14.89 -22.70
CA GLY A 8 15.38 14.16 -23.30
C GLY A 8 14.28 13.80 -22.30
N THR A 9 14.65 13.38 -21.11
CA THR A 9 13.72 12.97 -20.04
C THR A 9 12.95 14.16 -19.45
N GLN A 10 13.61 15.30 -19.26
CA GLN A 10 12.92 16.50 -18.79
C GLN A 10 11.91 17.04 -19.79
N THR A 11 12.16 16.93 -21.09
CA THR A 11 11.22 17.35 -22.14
C THR A 11 10.00 16.45 -22.20
N ALA A 12 10.16 15.13 -22.09
CA ALA A 12 9.06 14.16 -22.09
C ALA A 12 8.15 14.34 -20.87
N ALA A 13 8.72 14.51 -19.68
CA ALA A 13 7.96 14.77 -18.45
C ALA A 13 7.16 16.08 -18.53
N ALA A 14 7.75 17.16 -19.06
CA ALA A 14 7.06 18.44 -19.22
C ALA A 14 5.88 18.34 -20.18
N VAL A 15 6.01 17.59 -21.28
CA VAL A 15 4.93 17.33 -22.24
C VAL A 15 3.82 16.51 -21.60
N PHE A 16 4.18 15.53 -20.76
CA PHE A 16 3.20 14.71 -20.03
C PHE A 16 2.38 15.57 -19.08
N PHE A 17 3.02 16.38 -18.21
CA PHE A 17 2.30 17.24 -17.27
C PHE A 17 1.45 18.32 -17.96
N ASP A 18 1.89 18.88 -19.07
CA ASP A 18 1.11 19.83 -19.84
C ASP A 18 -0.16 19.18 -20.41
N ARG A 19 -0.04 17.96 -20.95
CA ARG A 19 -1.20 17.19 -21.45
C ARG A 19 -2.19 16.87 -20.33
N VAL A 20 -1.69 16.38 -19.18
CA VAL A 20 -2.54 16.05 -18.02
C VAL A 20 -3.23 17.30 -17.50
N ALA A 21 -2.52 18.41 -17.33
CA ALA A 21 -3.10 19.67 -16.87
C ALA A 21 -4.21 20.15 -17.78
N ARG A 22 -3.99 20.16 -19.09
CA ARG A 22 -5.05 20.55 -20.07
C ARG A 22 -6.23 19.61 -20.05
N ALA A 23 -6.02 18.30 -19.90
CA ALA A 23 -7.11 17.33 -19.80
C ALA A 23 -7.98 17.58 -18.56
N ILE A 24 -7.36 17.81 -17.40
CA ILE A 24 -8.07 18.16 -16.16
C ILE A 24 -8.89 19.43 -16.32
N LEU A 25 -8.27 20.50 -16.84
CA LEU A 25 -8.95 21.78 -17.02
C LEU A 25 -10.10 21.70 -18.04
N ALA A 26 -9.94 20.94 -19.11
CA ALA A 26 -10.98 20.76 -20.11
C ALA A 26 -12.18 19.97 -19.55
N GLN A 27 -11.89 18.88 -18.81
CA GLN A 27 -12.92 18.04 -18.20
C GLN A 27 -13.73 18.78 -17.12
N HIS A 28 -13.07 19.67 -16.38
CA HIS A 28 -13.63 20.41 -15.24
C HIS A 28 -13.74 21.91 -15.50
N ALA A 29 -13.89 22.33 -16.74
CA ALA A 29 -13.96 23.75 -17.11
C ALA A 29 -15.10 24.50 -16.41
N HIS A 30 -16.20 23.82 -16.09
CA HIS A 30 -17.36 24.38 -15.41
C HIS A 30 -17.14 24.63 -13.91
N GLU A 31 -16.09 24.03 -13.31
CA GLU A 31 -15.72 24.20 -11.91
C GLU A 31 -14.69 25.30 -11.69
N LEU A 32 -14.09 25.84 -12.76
CA LEU A 32 -13.09 26.89 -12.65
C LEU A 32 -13.69 28.17 -12.04
N PRO A 33 -12.92 28.88 -11.18
CA PRO A 33 -11.51 28.68 -10.84
C PRO A 33 -11.27 27.75 -9.62
N ASP A 34 -12.27 27.00 -9.15
CA ASP A 34 -12.17 26.17 -7.95
C ASP A 34 -12.20 24.67 -8.28
N LEU A 35 -11.02 24.03 -8.29
CA LEU A 35 -10.86 22.60 -8.48
C LEU A 35 -10.68 21.83 -7.14
N SER A 36 -10.85 22.48 -5.99
CA SER A 36 -10.56 21.90 -4.68
C SER A 36 -11.40 20.67 -4.32
N ARG A 37 -12.52 20.46 -5.03
CA ARG A 37 -13.38 19.27 -4.85
C ARG A 37 -12.90 18.05 -5.61
N ILE A 38 -11.93 18.21 -6.51
CA ILE A 38 -11.38 17.12 -7.31
C ILE A 38 -10.23 16.48 -6.56
N VAL A 39 -10.19 15.16 -6.53
CA VAL A 39 -9.08 14.39 -5.96
C VAL A 39 -8.23 13.84 -7.10
N VAL A 40 -6.93 14.14 -7.07
CA VAL A 40 -5.93 13.59 -8.00
C VAL A 40 -5.03 12.64 -7.22
N LEU A 41 -5.14 11.34 -7.51
CA LEU A 41 -4.25 10.33 -6.96
C LEU A 41 -2.93 10.33 -7.70
N LEU A 42 -1.88 10.56 -6.96
CA LEU A 42 -0.51 10.60 -7.45
C LEU A 42 0.22 9.27 -7.15
N PRO A 43 1.11 8.81 -8.03
CA PRO A 43 1.98 7.66 -7.74
C PRO A 43 2.96 7.97 -6.60
N ASN A 44 3.41 9.23 -6.50
CA ASN A 44 4.26 9.76 -5.43
C ASN A 44 4.16 11.29 -5.38
N TYR A 45 4.62 11.91 -4.29
CA TYR A 45 4.54 13.37 -4.10
C TYR A 45 5.44 14.20 -5.01
N HIS A 46 6.48 13.63 -5.62
CA HIS A 46 7.35 14.37 -6.53
C HIS A 46 6.59 14.88 -7.76
N VAL A 47 5.47 14.25 -8.08
CA VAL A 47 4.59 14.62 -9.20
C VAL A 47 3.72 15.84 -8.88
N ALA A 48 3.45 16.13 -7.61
CA ALA A 48 2.50 17.16 -7.19
C ALA A 48 2.90 18.56 -7.65
N VAL A 49 4.14 18.95 -7.36
CA VAL A 49 4.63 20.30 -7.66
C VAL A 49 4.69 20.59 -9.17
N PRO A 50 5.28 19.71 -10.01
CA PRO A 50 5.22 19.91 -11.46
C PRO A 50 3.79 20.00 -12.00
N LEU A 51 2.89 19.10 -11.56
CA LEU A 51 1.51 19.13 -12.00
C LEU A 51 0.80 20.43 -11.61
N ALA A 52 0.97 20.89 -10.36
CA ALA A 52 0.42 22.17 -9.88
C ALA A 52 0.87 23.36 -10.75
N GLN A 53 2.18 23.41 -11.08
CA GLN A 53 2.72 24.45 -11.92
C GLN A 53 2.15 24.44 -13.35
N HIS A 54 1.97 23.24 -13.92
CA HIS A 54 1.37 23.09 -15.25
C HIS A 54 -0.11 23.45 -15.25
N LEU A 55 -0.86 23.08 -14.21
CA LEU A 55 -2.27 23.48 -14.04
C LEU A 55 -2.41 25.00 -13.94
N ALA A 56 -1.61 25.67 -13.11
CA ALA A 56 -1.64 27.10 -12.95
C ALA A 56 -1.32 27.84 -14.26
N ARG A 57 -0.29 27.39 -15.00
CA ARG A 57 0.06 27.97 -16.31
C ARG A 57 -1.03 27.75 -17.36
N ALA A 58 -1.53 26.52 -17.46
CA ALA A 58 -2.51 26.16 -18.48
C ALA A 58 -3.86 26.82 -18.25
N ALA A 59 -4.24 27.07 -16.99
CA ALA A 59 -5.46 27.77 -16.64
C ALA A 59 -5.44 29.25 -17.07
N GLY A 60 -4.27 29.90 -17.02
CA GLY A 60 -4.15 31.32 -17.39
C GLY A 60 -4.96 32.28 -16.54
N LEU A 61 -5.38 31.85 -15.35
CA LEU A 61 -6.23 32.59 -14.42
C LEU A 61 -5.38 33.32 -13.37
N PRO A 62 -5.82 34.49 -12.86
CA PRO A 62 -5.10 35.21 -11.81
C PRO A 62 -5.05 34.44 -10.49
N ALA A 63 -6.00 33.56 -10.25
CA ALA A 63 -6.04 32.62 -9.10
C ALA A 63 -6.71 31.33 -9.51
N LEU A 64 -6.19 30.20 -9.00
CA LEU A 64 -6.74 28.87 -9.20
C LEU A 64 -6.63 28.10 -7.88
N LEU A 65 -7.76 27.61 -7.39
CA LEU A 65 -7.77 26.61 -6.31
C LEU A 65 -7.46 25.25 -6.93
N LEU A 66 -6.32 24.69 -6.55
CA LEU A 66 -5.83 23.43 -7.09
C LEU A 66 -6.66 22.23 -6.58
N PRO A 67 -6.71 21.14 -7.34
CA PRO A 67 -7.28 19.89 -6.87
C PRO A 67 -6.49 19.34 -5.66
N GLN A 68 -7.15 18.51 -4.86
CA GLN A 68 -6.50 17.79 -3.77
C GLN A 68 -5.58 16.72 -4.36
N MET A 69 -4.27 16.92 -4.26
CA MET A 69 -3.24 16.02 -4.79
C MET A 69 -2.71 15.15 -3.67
N VAL A 70 -3.02 13.85 -3.69
CA VAL A 70 -2.67 12.91 -2.61
C VAL A 70 -2.17 11.59 -3.19
N THR A 71 -1.36 10.87 -2.42
CA THR A 71 -1.12 9.45 -2.71
C THR A 71 -2.28 8.60 -2.17
N LEU A 72 -2.44 7.40 -2.70
CA LEU A 72 -3.49 6.49 -2.21
C LEU A 72 -3.31 6.17 -0.72
N ASN A 73 -2.06 6.03 -0.28
CA ASN A 73 -1.74 5.75 1.13
C ASN A 73 -2.18 6.89 2.06
N ASP A 74 -1.87 8.13 1.69
CA ASP A 74 -2.22 9.29 2.52
C ASP A 74 -3.72 9.58 2.49
N TRP A 75 -4.35 9.39 1.32
CA TRP A 75 -5.80 9.50 1.23
C TRP A 75 -6.49 8.46 2.10
N ALA A 76 -6.03 7.20 2.06
CA ALA A 76 -6.51 6.17 2.97
C ALA A 76 -6.25 6.55 4.44
N ALA A 77 -5.05 7.05 4.77
CA ALA A 77 -4.70 7.46 6.14
C ALA A 77 -5.59 8.58 6.70
N SER A 78 -6.18 9.41 5.84
CA SER A 78 -7.11 10.47 6.27
C SER A 78 -8.45 9.96 6.78
N VAL A 79 -8.81 8.70 6.50
CA VAL A 79 -10.08 8.10 6.96
C VAL A 79 -9.95 7.65 8.42
N PRO A 80 -10.75 8.20 9.34
CA PRO A 80 -10.74 7.75 10.72
C PRO A 80 -11.32 6.35 10.86
N LEU A 81 -10.74 5.56 11.77
CA LEU A 81 -11.26 4.25 12.17
C LEU A 81 -11.71 4.29 13.62
N ALA A 82 -12.76 3.55 13.94
CA ALA A 82 -13.28 3.48 15.31
C ALA A 82 -12.35 2.66 16.24
N GLN A 83 -11.63 1.69 15.68
CA GLN A 83 -10.73 0.82 16.43
C GLN A 83 -9.29 1.37 16.35
N ALA A 84 -8.58 1.34 17.47
CA ALA A 84 -7.17 1.68 17.52
C ALA A 84 -6.33 0.62 16.78
N ILE A 85 -5.27 1.07 16.11
CA ILE A 85 -4.33 0.17 15.42
C ILE A 85 -3.32 -0.32 16.46
N THR A 86 -3.16 -1.65 16.54
CA THR A 86 -2.17 -2.28 17.40
C THR A 86 -0.76 -2.01 16.85
N PRO A 87 0.15 -1.42 17.64
CA PRO A 87 1.52 -1.17 17.21
C PRO A 87 2.27 -2.46 16.84
N ASP A 88 3.15 -2.39 15.85
CA ASP A 88 3.94 -3.54 15.40
C ASP A 88 4.84 -4.08 16.52
N SER A 89 5.32 -3.23 17.44
CA SER A 89 6.07 -3.65 18.61
C SER A 89 5.28 -4.57 19.56
N CYS A 90 4.00 -4.29 19.76
CA CYS A 90 3.11 -5.14 20.55
C CYS A 90 2.89 -6.48 19.85
N ARG A 91 2.61 -6.45 18.55
CA ARG A 91 2.41 -7.64 17.72
C ARG A 91 3.66 -8.52 17.66
N ALA A 92 4.85 -7.91 17.46
CA ALA A 92 6.13 -8.62 17.50
C ALA A 92 6.38 -9.27 18.88
N THR A 93 6.04 -8.59 19.98
CA THR A 93 6.15 -9.14 21.34
C THR A 93 5.23 -10.35 21.51
N THR A 94 4.00 -10.29 21.01
CA THR A 94 3.04 -11.41 21.03
C THR A 94 3.59 -12.63 20.26
N LEU A 95 4.13 -12.41 19.06
CA LEU A 95 4.77 -13.47 18.28
C LEU A 95 6.00 -14.05 18.97
N TYR A 96 6.85 -13.20 19.54
CA TYR A 96 8.01 -13.63 20.33
C TYR A 96 7.59 -14.54 21.49
N GLN A 97 6.57 -14.15 22.25
CA GLN A 97 6.06 -14.95 23.36
C GLN A 97 5.49 -16.29 22.88
N ALA A 98 4.77 -16.31 21.77
CA ALA A 98 4.24 -17.53 21.17
C ALA A 98 5.35 -18.48 20.73
N LEU A 99 6.36 -17.96 20.03
CA LEU A 99 7.56 -18.73 19.63
C LEU A 99 8.30 -19.32 20.83
N ARG A 100 8.50 -18.52 21.86
CA ARG A 100 9.15 -18.95 23.11
C ARG A 100 8.36 -20.05 23.83
N SER A 101 7.05 -19.87 23.93
CA SER A 101 6.17 -20.85 24.61
C SER A 101 6.07 -22.16 23.83
N GLY A 102 6.09 -22.10 22.49
CA GLY A 102 6.06 -23.28 21.62
C GLY A 102 7.38 -24.06 21.60
N ASN A 103 8.48 -23.43 22.06
CA ASN A 103 9.83 -23.99 22.04
C ASN A 103 10.24 -24.63 20.71
N TRP A 104 9.80 -24.00 19.60
CA TRP A 104 10.03 -24.55 18.26
C TRP A 104 11.45 -24.34 17.75
N PHE A 105 12.14 -23.33 18.27
CA PHE A 105 13.50 -22.93 17.85
C PHE A 105 14.38 -22.65 19.08
N PRO A 106 14.85 -23.71 19.78
CA PRO A 106 15.48 -23.56 21.11
C PRO A 106 16.75 -22.71 21.13
N ASP A 107 17.51 -22.69 20.03
CA ASP A 107 18.82 -22.01 19.95
C ASP A 107 18.84 -20.84 18.95
N ALA A 108 17.67 -20.37 18.52
CA ALA A 108 17.57 -19.33 17.50
C ALA A 108 17.29 -17.94 18.09
N ASP A 109 17.57 -16.90 17.32
CA ASP A 109 17.13 -15.53 17.61
C ASP A 109 15.59 -15.42 17.40
N LEU A 110 14.85 -15.69 18.46
CA LEU A 110 13.38 -15.64 18.42
C LEU A 110 12.84 -14.25 18.12
N TRP A 111 13.59 -13.18 18.44
CA TRP A 111 13.14 -11.83 18.14
C TRP A 111 13.28 -11.51 16.66
N GLY A 112 14.39 -11.91 16.05
CA GLY A 112 14.57 -11.82 14.59
C GLY A 112 13.48 -12.59 13.85
N ILE A 113 13.22 -13.84 14.23
CA ILE A 113 12.17 -14.68 13.65
C ILE A 113 10.79 -14.03 13.82
N ALA A 114 10.45 -13.50 15.00
CA ALA A 114 9.18 -12.84 15.23
C ALA A 114 8.98 -11.63 14.31
N THR A 115 10.05 -10.84 14.10
CA THR A 115 10.01 -9.66 13.23
C THR A 115 9.83 -10.03 11.76
N GLU A 116 10.55 -11.06 11.29
CA GLU A 116 10.40 -11.56 9.90
C GLU A 116 9.02 -12.16 9.65
N LEU A 117 8.50 -12.95 10.59
CA LEU A 117 7.15 -13.51 10.51
C LEU A 117 6.08 -12.42 10.51
N LEU A 118 6.24 -11.36 11.30
CA LEU A 118 5.33 -10.23 11.30
C LEU A 118 5.29 -9.57 9.92
N GLY A 119 6.46 -9.33 9.32
CA GLY A 119 6.56 -8.79 7.97
C GLY A 119 5.85 -9.66 6.93
N LEU A 120 6.04 -10.99 6.99
CA LEU A 120 5.37 -11.95 6.11
C LEU A 120 3.84 -11.93 6.29
N ILE A 121 3.35 -11.95 7.53
CA ILE A 121 1.91 -11.90 7.83
C ILE A 121 1.29 -10.61 7.28
N ASP A 122 1.97 -9.48 7.44
CA ASP A 122 1.50 -8.19 6.93
C ASP A 122 1.47 -8.14 5.41
N GLU A 123 2.46 -8.74 4.74
CA GLU A 123 2.48 -8.85 3.29
C GLU A 123 1.34 -9.73 2.78
N LEU A 124 1.13 -10.90 3.36
CA LEU A 124 0.00 -11.78 3.04
C LEU A 124 -1.35 -11.07 3.25
N THR A 125 -1.46 -10.29 4.32
CA THR A 125 -2.66 -9.50 4.62
C THR A 125 -2.88 -8.40 3.57
N ARG A 126 -1.84 -7.65 3.19
CA ARG A 126 -1.93 -6.61 2.15
C ARG A 126 -2.37 -7.18 0.81
N HIS A 127 -1.84 -8.34 0.44
CA HIS A 127 -2.20 -9.04 -0.78
C HIS A 127 -3.52 -9.81 -0.70
N ARG A 128 -4.21 -9.76 0.44
CA ARG A 128 -5.48 -10.47 0.69
C ARG A 128 -5.39 -11.97 0.42
N VAL A 129 -4.23 -12.55 0.73
CA VAL A 129 -4.06 -14.00 0.61
C VAL A 129 -5.00 -14.68 1.60
N PRO A 130 -5.88 -15.58 1.13
CA PRO A 130 -6.78 -16.28 2.05
C PRO A 130 -5.98 -17.21 2.95
N LEU A 131 -6.22 -17.10 4.27
CA LEU A 131 -5.62 -18.04 5.21
C LEU A 131 -6.31 -19.43 5.03
N PRO A 132 -5.55 -20.48 4.70
CA PRO A 132 -6.09 -21.83 4.60
C PRO A 132 -6.66 -22.30 5.94
N HIS A 133 -7.70 -23.13 5.90
CA HIS A 133 -8.38 -23.62 7.10
C HIS A 133 -7.49 -24.48 8.01
N ASN A 134 -6.50 -25.16 7.42
CA ASN A 134 -5.58 -26.02 8.15
C ASN A 134 -4.17 -25.99 7.56
N ALA A 135 -3.19 -26.45 8.33
CA ALA A 135 -1.79 -26.47 7.93
C ALA A 135 -1.51 -27.41 6.74
N ALA A 136 -2.31 -28.45 6.52
CA ALA A 136 -2.12 -29.36 5.38
C ALA A 136 -2.49 -28.70 4.06
N ASP A 137 -3.56 -27.90 4.02
CA ASP A 137 -3.96 -27.12 2.84
C ASP A 137 -2.93 -26.02 2.55
N PHE A 138 -2.40 -25.39 3.61
CA PHE A 138 -1.34 -24.39 3.48
C PHE A 138 -0.08 -25.02 2.88
N LEU A 139 0.35 -26.16 3.41
CA LEU A 139 1.49 -26.91 2.85
C LEU A 139 1.28 -27.28 1.38
N ALA A 140 0.10 -27.76 1.02
CA ALA A 140 -0.23 -28.09 -0.37
C ALA A 140 -0.20 -26.86 -1.31
N GLN A 141 -0.51 -25.67 -0.81
CA GLN A 141 -0.35 -24.42 -1.57
C GLN A 141 1.12 -24.07 -1.77
N LEU A 142 1.94 -24.21 -0.72
CA LEU A 142 3.39 -23.95 -0.81
C LEU A 142 4.07 -24.94 -1.79
N GLU A 143 3.75 -26.22 -1.72
CA GLU A 143 4.26 -27.25 -2.64
C GLU A 143 3.98 -26.89 -4.11
N ARG A 144 2.76 -26.43 -4.39
CA ARG A 144 2.39 -25.97 -5.74
C ARG A 144 3.10 -24.71 -6.17
N ALA A 145 3.22 -23.73 -5.28
CA ALA A 145 3.83 -22.44 -5.57
C ALA A 145 5.33 -22.57 -5.85
N TYR A 146 6.02 -23.36 -5.04
CA TYR A 146 7.47 -23.55 -5.16
C TYR A 146 7.88 -24.73 -6.03
N GLN A 147 6.94 -25.51 -6.55
CA GLN A 147 7.18 -26.76 -7.30
C GLN A 147 8.15 -27.69 -6.56
N ALA A 148 8.14 -27.63 -5.25
CA ALA A 148 9.05 -28.35 -4.37
C ALA A 148 8.40 -29.63 -3.83
N LYS A 149 9.20 -30.71 -3.70
CA LYS A 149 8.73 -31.91 -3.04
C LYS A 149 8.67 -31.69 -1.51
N ARG A 150 7.63 -32.23 -0.92
CA ARG A 150 7.41 -32.24 0.53
C ARG A 150 8.63 -32.82 1.27
N ASN A 151 9.13 -32.08 2.26
CA ASN A 151 10.13 -32.53 3.20
C ASN A 151 9.73 -32.16 4.63
N SER A 152 10.43 -32.71 5.65
CA SER A 152 10.11 -32.49 7.04
C SER A 152 10.28 -31.04 7.50
N ALA A 153 11.29 -30.34 6.97
CA ALA A 153 11.53 -28.94 7.27
C ALA A 153 10.37 -28.06 6.76
N MET A 154 9.98 -28.20 5.50
CA MET A 154 8.85 -27.47 4.91
C MET A 154 7.53 -27.75 5.65
N GLN A 155 7.30 -29.00 6.10
CA GLN A 155 6.11 -29.34 6.87
C GLN A 155 6.10 -28.63 8.23
N PHE A 156 7.25 -28.58 8.90
CA PHE A 156 7.39 -27.91 10.19
C PHE A 156 7.18 -26.40 10.04
N GLU A 157 7.88 -25.76 9.09
CA GLU A 157 7.76 -24.33 8.82
C GLU A 157 6.32 -23.95 8.45
N ALA A 158 5.70 -24.68 7.55
CA ALA A 158 4.32 -24.44 7.13
C ALA A 158 3.35 -24.50 8.33
N ARG A 159 3.54 -25.48 9.22
CA ARG A 159 2.70 -25.59 10.43
C ARG A 159 2.90 -24.41 11.35
N VAL A 160 4.14 -24.03 11.65
CA VAL A 160 4.45 -22.92 12.56
C VAL A 160 3.89 -21.61 11.99
N VAL A 161 4.15 -21.31 10.72
CA VAL A 161 3.63 -20.11 10.07
C VAL A 161 2.10 -20.10 10.09
N HIS A 162 1.47 -21.22 9.77
CA HIS A 162 0.00 -21.33 9.78
C HIS A 162 -0.58 -21.09 11.18
N GLU A 163 -0.06 -21.74 12.20
CA GLU A 163 -0.53 -21.60 13.60
C GLU A 163 -0.40 -20.16 14.09
N LEU A 164 0.76 -19.52 13.85
CA LEU A 164 1.00 -18.14 14.26
C LEU A 164 0.13 -17.15 13.47
N TRP A 165 0.01 -17.33 12.16
CA TRP A 165 -0.85 -16.49 11.34
C TRP A 165 -2.32 -16.62 11.75
N TYR A 166 -2.78 -17.85 12.03
CA TYR A 166 -4.14 -18.08 12.52
C TYR A 166 -4.38 -17.42 13.87
N ALA A 167 -3.45 -17.57 14.83
CA ALA A 167 -3.54 -16.95 16.15
C ALA A 167 -3.59 -15.42 16.07
N MET A 168 -2.74 -14.80 15.25
CA MET A 168 -2.73 -13.35 15.01
C MET A 168 -4.04 -12.86 14.37
N ASN A 169 -4.64 -13.65 13.47
CA ASN A 169 -5.92 -13.31 12.86
C ASN A 169 -7.10 -13.48 13.84
N ALA A 170 -7.04 -14.46 14.73
CA ALA A 170 -8.11 -14.75 15.68
C ALA A 170 -8.16 -13.73 16.85
N SER A 171 -7.09 -12.99 17.11
CA SER A 171 -7.03 -11.98 18.18
C SER A 171 -8.04 -10.84 18.02
N GLY A 172 -8.54 -10.61 16.79
CA GLY A 172 -9.46 -9.51 16.49
C GLY A 172 -8.79 -8.12 16.55
N GLU A 173 -7.48 -8.07 16.78
CA GLU A 173 -6.72 -6.84 16.78
C GLU A 173 -6.62 -6.25 15.38
N LEU A 174 -6.68 -4.92 15.29
CA LEU A 174 -6.54 -4.20 14.05
C LEU A 174 -5.07 -3.85 13.82
N ASP A 175 -4.43 -4.52 12.89
CA ASP A 175 -3.10 -4.17 12.42
C ASP A 175 -3.10 -3.09 11.32
N ALA A 176 -1.93 -2.55 10.99
CA ALA A 176 -1.78 -1.49 10.00
C ALA A 176 -2.24 -1.94 8.58
N ALA A 177 -2.00 -3.21 8.22
CA ALA A 177 -2.39 -3.74 6.91
C ALA A 177 -3.91 -3.86 6.77
N ARG A 178 -4.58 -4.39 7.79
CA ARG A 178 -6.05 -4.45 7.85
C ARG A 178 -6.67 -3.08 7.95
N ALA A 179 -6.09 -2.18 8.76
CA ALA A 179 -6.53 -0.79 8.87
C ALA A 179 -6.50 -0.10 7.50
N TYR A 180 -5.44 -0.29 6.74
CA TYR A 180 -5.34 0.23 5.39
C TYR A 180 -6.45 -0.31 4.47
N GLN A 181 -6.71 -1.62 4.50
CA GLN A 181 -7.78 -2.23 3.71
C GLN A 181 -9.18 -1.73 4.11
N GLN A 182 -9.45 -1.59 5.41
CA GLN A 182 -10.72 -1.03 5.90
C GLN A 182 -10.90 0.41 5.44
N ARG A 183 -9.86 1.23 5.51
CA ARG A 183 -9.88 2.61 5.03
C ARG A 183 -10.15 2.70 3.54
N LEU A 184 -9.52 1.84 2.73
CA LEU A 184 -9.80 1.77 1.29
C LEU A 184 -11.25 1.38 1.01
N ALA A 185 -11.79 0.42 1.75
CA ALA A 185 -13.19 0.02 1.61
C ALA A 185 -14.15 1.17 1.97
N LEU A 186 -13.87 1.91 3.05
CA LEU A 186 -14.64 3.10 3.44
C LEU A 186 -14.53 4.21 2.39
N LEU A 187 -13.34 4.48 1.86
CA LEU A 187 -13.16 5.42 0.77
C LEU A 187 -13.98 5.05 -0.45
N ALA A 188 -13.95 3.77 -0.85
CA ALA A 188 -14.72 3.29 -2.02
C ALA A 188 -16.23 3.47 -1.83
N GLN A 189 -16.73 3.39 -0.59
CA GLN A 189 -18.14 3.60 -0.28
C GLN A 189 -18.53 5.09 -0.17
N GLN A 190 -17.61 5.93 0.29
CA GLN A 190 -17.87 7.32 0.65
C GLN A 190 -17.42 8.32 -0.41
N ALA A 191 -16.53 7.92 -1.32
CA ALA A 191 -15.98 8.82 -2.33
C ALA A 191 -17.08 9.27 -3.31
N LYS A 192 -17.45 10.55 -3.21
CA LYS A 192 -18.43 11.21 -4.11
C LYS A 192 -17.77 12.23 -5.03
N ALA A 193 -16.53 12.60 -4.72
CA ALA A 193 -15.76 13.57 -5.49
C ALA A 193 -15.25 12.95 -6.80
N PRO A 194 -15.11 13.76 -7.88
CA PRO A 194 -14.41 13.31 -9.07
C PRO A 194 -13.00 12.85 -8.73
N LEU A 195 -12.64 11.65 -9.16
CA LEU A 195 -11.35 11.03 -8.90
C LEU A 195 -10.56 10.88 -10.18
N ILE A 196 -9.38 11.46 -10.21
CA ILE A 196 -8.43 11.34 -11.32
C ILE A 196 -7.24 10.53 -10.82
N VAL A 197 -6.88 9.48 -11.53
CA VAL A 197 -5.74 8.63 -11.20
C VAL A 197 -4.62 8.86 -12.21
N LEU A 198 -3.47 9.34 -11.73
CA LEU A 198 -2.28 9.45 -12.54
C LEU A 198 -1.50 8.12 -12.49
N LEU A 199 -1.47 7.46 -13.64
CA LEU A 199 -0.63 6.28 -13.83
C LEU A 199 0.61 6.73 -14.60
N THR A 200 1.76 6.64 -13.96
CA THR A 200 3.06 6.82 -14.62
C THR A 200 3.63 5.44 -14.89
N SER A 201 3.47 4.94 -16.10
CA SER A 201 4.35 3.89 -16.59
C SER A 201 5.62 4.58 -17.04
N ASP A 202 6.67 4.48 -16.22
CA ASP A 202 8.05 4.90 -16.50
C ASP A 202 8.22 6.38 -16.96
N LEU A 203 8.25 7.29 -15.98
CA LEU A 203 8.88 8.60 -16.13
C LEU A 203 10.34 8.54 -15.71
#